data_6c65ff12c08dfcf450a807b97fa37ba4
#
_entry.id   6c65ff12c08dfcf450a807b97fa37ba4
#
_cell.length_a   1.000
_cell.length_b   1.000
_cell.length_c   1.000
_cell.angle_alpha   90.00
_cell.angle_beta   90.00
_cell.angle_gamma   90.00
#
_symmetry.space_group_name_H-M   'P 1'
#
loop_
_entity.id
_entity.type
_entity.pdbx_description
1 polymer ?
#
loop_
_entity_poly.entity_id
_entity_poly.type
_entity_poly.pdbx_seq_one_letter_code
_entity_poly.pdbx_strand_id
1 'polypeptide(L)'
;LGQISIDLYIRPDTIATVMNIFCLSEDPTEAAQMQCDKHVAKMCVEYSQLLATCFSLSRLAEDDCPRTQSGNPRKHFNPKHPSSIWTRLSKSNMRWLIRHATALFDEFELRFNKKHFCRDFLSWVILNIYDADVEEGKLTDFSIAISQDSLCRQDFRFDFASSVDKYRLYYIHDKKAFAKWNKGRPAPEWYQNMKVGA
;
A
#
# COMPACT_ATOMS: atom_id res chain seq x y z
N LEU A 1 29.82 -7.09 -14.22
CA LEU A 1 29.09 -6.47 -13.12
C LEU A 1 27.87 -5.81 -13.71
N GLY A 2 26.78 -6.58 -13.88
CA GLY A 2 25.57 -6.18 -14.55
C GLY A 2 24.74 -5.23 -13.68
N GLN A 3 24.55 -4.05 -14.19
CA GLN A 3 23.54 -3.10 -13.76
C GLN A 3 22.19 -3.69 -14.14
N ILE A 4 21.48 -4.30 -13.18
CA ILE A 4 20.09 -4.73 -13.39
C ILE A 4 19.25 -3.45 -13.42
N SER A 5 18.95 -3.01 -14.62
CA SER A 5 18.06 -1.90 -14.90
C SER A 5 16.67 -2.20 -14.31
N ILE A 6 16.21 -1.30 -13.43
CA ILE A 6 14.87 -1.35 -12.80
C ILE A 6 13.77 -0.87 -13.79
N ASP A 7 14.13 -0.57 -15.04
CA ASP A 7 13.22 -0.07 -16.08
C ASP A 7 12.18 -1.09 -16.57
N LEU A 8 12.17 -2.32 -16.05
CA LEU A 8 11.27 -3.38 -16.51
C LEU A 8 9.91 -3.41 -15.80
N TYR A 9 9.54 -2.38 -15.01
CA TYR A 9 8.31 -2.47 -14.20
C TYR A 9 7.25 -1.39 -14.43
N ILE A 10 7.45 -0.50 -15.40
CA ILE A 10 6.42 0.47 -15.77
C ILE A 10 6.25 0.44 -17.29
N ARG A 11 5.48 -0.52 -17.80
CA ARG A 11 4.83 -0.35 -19.10
C ARG A 11 3.50 0.36 -18.85
N PRO A 12 3.20 1.49 -19.54
CA PRO A 12 1.99 2.28 -19.30
C PRO A 12 0.69 1.65 -19.82
N ASP A 13 0.74 0.54 -20.52
CA ASP A 13 -0.40 0.04 -21.28
C ASP A 13 -0.92 -1.29 -20.73
N THR A 14 -2.18 -1.30 -20.33
CA THR A 14 -3.09 -2.46 -20.18
C THR A 14 -3.18 -3.23 -18.86
N ILE A 15 -2.78 -2.69 -17.70
CA ILE A 15 -3.39 -3.14 -16.45
C ILE A 15 -3.81 -1.87 -15.71
N ALA A 16 -5.12 -1.69 -15.50
CA ALA A 16 -5.60 -0.73 -14.54
C ALA A 16 -4.79 -0.97 -13.26
N THR A 17 -3.97 0.01 -12.87
CA THR A 17 -3.12 -0.10 -11.67
C THR A 17 -4.10 -0.15 -10.51
N VAL A 18 -4.42 -1.36 -10.08
CA VAL A 18 -5.32 -1.58 -8.94
C VAL A 18 -4.55 -1.11 -7.72
N MET A 19 -4.80 0.14 -7.34
CA MET A 19 -4.33 0.67 -6.06
C MET A 19 -4.98 -0.12 -4.94
N ASN A 20 -4.23 -0.42 -3.90
CA ASN A 20 -4.77 -1.17 -2.77
C ASN A 20 -4.13 -0.73 -1.46
N ILE A 21 -4.79 -1.08 -0.35
CA ILE A 21 -4.19 -1.07 0.98
C ILE A 21 -4.29 -2.51 1.48
N PHE A 22 -3.17 -3.23 1.46
CA PHE A 22 -3.16 -4.62 1.94
C PHE A 22 -3.19 -4.65 3.46
N CYS A 23 -4.39 -4.60 4.00
CA CYS A 23 -4.65 -4.70 5.43
C CYS A 23 -4.58 -6.17 5.87
N LEU A 24 -3.38 -6.69 6.10
CA LEU A 24 -3.14 -8.09 6.49
C LEU A 24 -3.17 -8.30 8.02
N SER A 25 -3.24 -7.22 8.79
CA SER A 25 -3.49 -7.14 10.22
C SER A 25 -4.18 -5.81 10.52
N GLU A 26 -4.89 -5.71 11.65
CA GLU A 26 -5.40 -4.43 12.14
C GLU A 26 -4.27 -3.52 12.63
N ASP A 27 -3.17 -4.10 13.12
CA ASP A 27 -1.95 -3.34 13.40
C ASP A 27 -1.23 -2.97 12.10
N PRO A 28 -0.99 -1.67 11.86
CA PRO A 28 -0.39 -1.19 10.61
C PRO A 28 1.05 -1.68 10.40
N THR A 29 1.80 -1.91 11.46
CA THR A 29 3.20 -2.38 11.40
C THR A 29 3.24 -3.85 11.01
N GLU A 30 2.45 -4.67 11.67
CA GLU A 30 2.31 -6.09 11.33
C GLU A 30 1.81 -6.27 9.89
N ALA A 31 0.78 -5.48 9.48
CA ALA A 31 0.27 -5.52 8.12
C ALA A 31 1.35 -5.23 7.07
N ALA A 32 2.28 -4.31 7.33
CA ALA A 32 3.42 -4.03 6.47
C ALA A 32 4.41 -5.20 6.41
N GLN A 33 4.76 -5.75 7.57
CA GLN A 33 5.70 -6.87 7.70
C GLN A 33 5.22 -8.15 7.02
N MET A 34 3.89 -8.36 7.00
CA MET A 34 3.25 -9.50 6.35
C MET A 34 3.22 -9.41 4.83
N GLN A 35 3.47 -8.25 4.22
CA GLN A 35 3.45 -8.12 2.75
C GLN A 35 4.60 -8.91 2.11
N CYS A 36 4.33 -9.52 0.95
CA CYS A 36 5.36 -10.21 0.16
C CYS A 36 6.37 -9.21 -0.45
N ASP A 37 7.56 -9.68 -0.80
CA ASP A 37 8.67 -8.83 -1.29
C ASP A 37 8.27 -7.93 -2.46
N LYS A 38 7.47 -8.45 -3.40
CA LYS A 38 6.99 -7.69 -4.55
C LYS A 38 6.06 -6.54 -4.13
N HIS A 39 5.19 -6.77 -3.15
CA HIS A 39 4.30 -5.74 -2.64
C HIS A 39 5.05 -4.69 -1.83
N VAL A 40 6.01 -5.09 -0.99
CA VAL A 40 6.84 -4.12 -0.25
C VAL A 40 7.47 -3.10 -1.19
N ALA A 41 8.01 -3.53 -2.34
CA ALA A 41 8.61 -2.60 -3.29
C ALA A 41 7.57 -1.72 -4.02
N LYS A 42 6.43 -2.30 -4.42
CA LYS A 42 5.41 -1.61 -5.21
C LYS A 42 4.57 -0.65 -4.36
N MET A 43 4.15 -1.08 -3.18
CA MET A 43 3.17 -0.36 -2.37
C MET A 43 3.73 0.93 -1.76
N CYS A 44 5.04 1.08 -1.62
CA CYS A 44 5.67 2.35 -1.25
C CYS A 44 5.25 3.50 -2.17
N VAL A 45 5.17 3.24 -3.49
CA VAL A 45 4.69 4.23 -4.46
C VAL A 45 3.20 4.48 -4.29
N GLU A 46 2.41 3.41 -4.21
CA GLU A 46 0.95 3.51 -4.13
C GLU A 46 0.48 4.21 -2.85
N TYR A 47 1.11 3.92 -1.70
CA TYR A 47 0.77 4.61 -0.44
C TYR A 47 1.15 6.10 -0.49
N SER A 48 2.25 6.44 -1.15
CA SER A 48 2.58 7.85 -1.41
C SER A 48 1.54 8.53 -2.30
N GLN A 49 1.00 7.83 -3.29
CA GLN A 49 -0.06 8.34 -4.16
C GLN A 49 -1.39 8.50 -3.39
N LEU A 50 -1.75 7.54 -2.53
CA LEU A 50 -2.93 7.63 -1.67
C LEU A 50 -2.82 8.84 -0.72
N LEU A 51 -1.70 8.98 -0.04
CA LEU A 51 -1.44 10.10 0.89
C LEU A 51 -1.43 11.45 0.18
N ALA A 52 -0.95 11.53 -1.06
CA ALA A 52 -1.02 12.77 -1.84
C ALA A 52 -2.47 13.23 -2.07
N THR A 53 -3.45 12.32 -2.12
CA THR A 53 -4.86 12.71 -2.27
C THR A 53 -5.45 13.41 -1.06
N CYS A 54 -4.75 13.41 0.08
CA CYS A 54 -5.16 14.08 1.31
C CYS A 54 -4.80 15.57 1.35
N PHE A 55 -4.11 16.10 0.35
CA PHE A 55 -3.68 17.49 0.27
C PHE A 55 -4.22 18.15 -0.99
N SER A 56 -4.45 19.46 -0.96
CA SER A 56 -4.81 20.21 -2.15
C SER A 56 -3.69 20.18 -3.20
N LEU A 57 -4.02 20.34 -4.47
CA LEU A 57 -3.02 20.39 -5.55
C LEU A 57 -2.09 21.61 -5.40
N SER A 58 -2.58 22.71 -4.85
CA SER A 58 -1.77 23.90 -4.53
C SER A 58 -0.71 23.56 -3.47
N ARG A 59 -1.12 22.90 -2.38
CA ARG A 59 -0.17 22.50 -1.31
C ARG A 59 0.89 21.50 -1.81
N LEU A 60 0.52 20.58 -2.70
CA LEU A 60 1.45 19.64 -3.33
C LEU A 60 2.41 20.30 -4.34
N ALA A 61 2.08 21.51 -4.82
CA ALA A 61 2.90 22.26 -5.76
C ALA A 61 3.94 23.17 -5.09
N GLU A 62 3.83 23.40 -3.78
CA GLU A 62 4.76 24.24 -3.03
C GLU A 62 6.19 23.67 -3.04
N ASP A 63 7.18 24.53 -2.85
CA ASP A 63 8.60 24.17 -3.03
C ASP A 63 9.12 23.24 -1.91
N ASP A 64 8.50 23.26 -0.73
CA ASP A 64 8.84 22.35 0.37
C ASP A 64 8.34 20.92 0.17
N CYS A 65 7.37 20.71 -0.75
CA CYS A 65 6.85 19.39 -1.04
C CYS A 65 7.81 18.61 -1.97
N PRO A 66 8.32 17.44 -1.52
CA PRO A 66 9.22 16.63 -2.32
C PRO A 66 8.61 16.24 -3.67
N ARG A 67 9.30 16.56 -4.74
CA ARG A 67 8.90 16.28 -6.12
C ARG A 67 8.88 14.77 -6.41
N THR A 68 8.26 14.40 -7.51
CA THR A 68 8.36 13.03 -8.04
C THR A 68 9.79 12.75 -8.53
N GLN A 69 10.09 11.49 -8.81
CA GLN A 69 11.41 11.10 -9.36
C GLN A 69 11.75 11.81 -10.68
N SER A 70 10.73 12.20 -11.45
CA SER A 70 10.90 12.98 -12.69
C SER A 70 10.92 14.50 -12.45
N GLY A 71 11.00 14.98 -11.21
CA GLY A 71 11.08 16.40 -10.86
C GLY A 71 9.74 17.16 -10.89
N ASN A 72 8.64 16.48 -11.21
CA ASN A 72 7.32 17.13 -11.29
C ASN A 72 6.67 17.27 -9.90
N PRO A 73 5.76 18.26 -9.70
CA PRO A 73 4.86 18.29 -8.56
C PRO A 73 4.04 17.00 -8.46
N ARG A 74 3.71 16.60 -7.23
CA ARG A 74 2.82 15.47 -7.02
C ARG A 74 1.41 15.82 -7.43
N LYS A 75 0.66 14.80 -7.87
CA LYS A 75 -0.74 14.93 -8.32
C LYS A 75 -1.60 13.88 -7.64
N HIS A 76 -2.88 14.12 -7.61
CA HIS A 76 -3.84 13.10 -7.22
C HIS A 76 -3.83 11.97 -8.26
N PHE A 77 -3.70 10.74 -7.77
CA PHE A 77 -3.83 9.55 -8.59
C PHE A 77 -5.07 8.76 -8.14
N ASN A 78 -5.97 8.49 -9.07
CA ASN A 78 -7.24 7.78 -8.81
C ASN A 78 -8.00 8.26 -7.54
N PRO A 79 -8.36 9.55 -7.41
CA PRO A 79 -8.97 10.09 -6.19
C PRO A 79 -10.34 9.48 -5.87
N LYS A 80 -10.99 8.84 -6.86
CA LYS A 80 -12.29 8.13 -6.70
C LYS A 80 -12.13 6.65 -6.36
N HIS A 81 -10.89 6.13 -6.29
CA HIS A 81 -10.65 4.73 -5.93
C HIS A 81 -11.04 4.47 -4.46
N PRO A 82 -11.62 3.30 -4.11
CA PRO A 82 -12.04 2.99 -2.74
C PRO A 82 -10.97 3.23 -1.68
N SER A 83 -9.71 2.86 -1.95
CA SER A 83 -8.59 3.11 -1.03
C SER A 83 -8.28 4.60 -0.87
N SER A 84 -8.41 5.42 -1.93
CA SER A 84 -8.22 6.87 -1.85
C SER A 84 -9.35 7.54 -1.05
N ILE A 85 -10.58 7.11 -1.26
CA ILE A 85 -11.75 7.58 -0.50
C ILE A 85 -11.57 7.21 0.97
N TRP A 86 -11.24 5.95 1.27
CA TRP A 86 -11.02 5.49 2.63
C TRP A 86 -9.91 6.29 3.35
N THR A 87 -8.79 6.55 2.67
CA THR A 87 -7.68 7.32 3.26
C THR A 87 -8.11 8.71 3.71
N ARG A 88 -9.00 9.37 2.95
CA ARG A 88 -9.49 10.73 3.22
C ARG A 88 -10.75 10.78 4.09
N LEU A 89 -11.35 9.65 4.43
CA LEU A 89 -12.61 9.60 5.16
C LEU A 89 -12.46 10.14 6.59
N SER A 90 -11.29 9.96 7.19
CA SER A 90 -10.96 10.53 8.50
C SER A 90 -9.45 10.67 8.70
N LYS A 91 -9.04 11.58 9.58
CA LYS A 91 -7.63 11.66 9.98
C LYS A 91 -7.13 10.39 10.67
N SER A 92 -7.99 9.61 11.33
CA SER A 92 -7.59 8.32 11.90
C SER A 92 -7.26 7.30 10.81
N ASN A 93 -7.99 7.27 9.69
CA ASN A 93 -7.66 6.43 8.54
C ASN A 93 -6.32 6.87 7.91
N MET A 94 -6.15 8.17 7.71
CA MET A 94 -4.89 8.73 7.21
C MET A 94 -3.71 8.40 8.12
N ARG A 95 -3.86 8.56 9.45
CA ARG A 95 -2.82 8.21 10.45
C ARG A 95 -2.50 6.71 10.43
N TRP A 96 -3.50 5.86 10.28
CA TRP A 96 -3.28 4.42 10.11
C TRP A 96 -2.43 4.13 8.88
N LEU A 97 -2.78 4.73 7.71
CA LEU A 97 -2.01 4.55 6.48
C LEU A 97 -0.59 5.13 6.60
N ILE A 98 -0.40 6.27 7.28
CA ILE A 98 0.93 6.83 7.56
C ILE A 98 1.79 5.83 8.35
N ARG A 99 1.25 5.25 9.43
CA ARG A 99 1.96 4.25 10.24
C ARG A 99 2.28 3.00 9.41
N HIS A 100 1.32 2.52 8.62
CA HIS A 100 1.50 1.39 7.73
C HIS A 100 2.57 1.66 6.65
N ALA A 101 2.52 2.83 6.02
CA ALA A 101 3.52 3.26 5.05
C ALA A 101 4.91 3.40 5.69
N THR A 102 5.01 3.97 6.90
CA THR A 102 6.30 4.09 7.61
C THR A 102 6.93 2.71 7.80
N ALA A 103 6.18 1.77 8.36
CA ALA A 103 6.66 0.40 8.55
C ALA A 103 7.00 -0.29 7.22
N LEU A 104 6.24 -0.01 6.15
CA LEU A 104 6.53 -0.58 4.83
C LEU A 104 7.81 -0.02 4.22
N PHE A 105 8.11 1.26 4.41
CA PHE A 105 9.38 1.84 3.97
C PHE A 105 10.57 1.29 4.76
N ASP A 106 10.37 1.00 6.06
CA ASP A 106 11.38 0.32 6.88
C ASP A 106 11.61 -1.12 6.41
N GLU A 107 10.53 -1.85 6.09
CA GLU A 107 10.62 -3.18 5.45
C GLU A 107 11.33 -3.13 4.08
N PHE A 108 11.08 -2.10 3.28
CA PHE A 108 11.77 -1.91 2.01
C PHE A 108 13.29 -1.75 2.23
N GLU A 109 13.68 -0.90 3.17
CA GLU A 109 15.09 -0.68 3.49
C GLU A 109 15.74 -1.95 4.04
N LEU A 110 15.07 -2.65 4.96
CA LEU A 110 15.52 -3.94 5.51
C LEU A 110 15.73 -4.99 4.40
N ARG A 111 14.76 -5.14 3.50
CA ARG A 111 14.76 -6.23 2.50
C ARG A 111 15.61 -5.93 1.27
N PHE A 112 15.77 -4.67 0.91
CA PHE A 112 16.45 -4.28 -0.34
C PHE A 112 17.74 -3.50 -0.10
N ASN A 113 18.10 -3.23 1.17
CA ASN A 113 19.30 -2.51 1.58
C ASN A 113 19.49 -1.17 0.85
N LYS A 114 18.39 -0.42 0.69
CA LYS A 114 18.39 0.91 0.08
C LYS A 114 17.16 1.70 0.50
N LYS A 115 17.31 3.03 0.59
CA LYS A 115 16.21 3.96 0.82
C LYS A 115 15.31 4.04 -0.41
N HIS A 116 13.99 3.99 -0.19
CA HIS A 116 13.02 4.19 -1.28
C HIS A 116 12.86 5.68 -1.59
N PHE A 117 12.78 6.05 -2.86
CA PHE A 117 12.71 7.46 -3.32
C PHE A 117 11.46 8.23 -2.83
N CYS A 118 10.39 7.54 -2.45
CA CYS A 118 9.21 8.19 -1.86
C CYS A 118 9.34 8.47 -0.36
N ARG A 119 10.42 8.06 0.31
CA ARG A 119 10.59 8.22 1.76
C ARG A 119 10.50 9.68 2.20
N ASP A 120 11.11 10.58 1.44
CA ASP A 120 11.12 12.01 1.77
C ASP A 120 9.72 12.62 1.70
N PHE A 121 8.88 12.16 0.76
CA PHE A 121 7.49 12.57 0.71
C PHE A 121 6.69 12.06 1.92
N LEU A 122 6.90 10.83 2.36
CA LEU A 122 6.24 10.34 3.58
C LEU A 122 6.64 11.19 4.80
N SER A 123 7.92 11.55 4.92
CA SER A 123 8.40 12.43 5.99
C SER A 123 7.73 13.80 5.94
N TRP A 124 7.58 14.36 4.74
CA TRP A 124 6.86 15.61 4.53
C TRP A 124 5.38 15.49 4.93
N VAL A 125 4.68 14.40 4.55
CA VAL A 125 3.29 14.13 4.94
C VAL A 125 3.13 14.11 6.47
N ILE A 126 4.06 13.47 7.17
CA ILE A 126 4.04 13.39 8.64
C ILE A 126 4.15 14.79 9.27
N LEU A 127 5.06 15.62 8.76
CA LEU A 127 5.28 16.98 9.26
C LEU A 127 4.11 17.93 8.94
N ASN A 128 3.42 17.69 7.85
CA ASN A 128 2.34 18.55 7.35
C ASN A 128 0.93 17.91 7.51
N ILE A 129 0.77 16.98 8.43
CA ILE A 129 -0.50 16.27 8.62
C ILE A 129 -1.69 17.19 8.94
N TYR A 130 -1.42 18.34 9.54
CA TYR A 130 -2.45 19.33 9.87
C TYR A 130 -2.91 20.15 8.66
N ASP A 131 -2.11 20.22 7.60
CA ASP A 131 -2.45 20.88 6.34
C ASP A 131 -3.29 19.98 5.40
N ALA A 132 -3.52 18.74 5.82
CA ALA A 132 -4.31 17.80 5.03
C ALA A 132 -5.81 18.19 5.03
N ASP A 133 -6.42 18.17 3.86
CA ASP A 133 -7.87 18.39 3.62
C ASP A 133 -8.68 17.15 4.06
N VAL A 134 -8.50 16.74 5.32
CA VAL A 134 -9.15 15.55 5.90
C VAL A 134 -9.66 15.90 7.28
N GLU A 135 -10.95 15.63 7.52
CA GLU A 135 -11.59 15.90 8.80
C GLU A 135 -11.16 14.92 9.90
N GLU A 136 -11.19 15.39 11.15
CA GLU A 136 -11.03 14.49 12.29
C GLU A 136 -12.17 13.45 12.32
N GLY A 137 -11.86 12.24 12.80
CA GLY A 137 -12.84 11.16 12.87
C GLY A 137 -12.21 9.88 13.38
N LYS A 138 -13.06 8.88 13.66
CA LYS A 138 -12.63 7.55 14.11
C LYS A 138 -12.04 6.75 12.93
N LEU A 139 -11.23 5.75 13.25
CA LEU A 139 -10.84 4.72 12.30
C LEU A 139 -12.10 3.94 11.87
N THR A 140 -12.28 3.83 10.56
CA THR A 140 -13.39 3.08 9.96
C THR A 140 -12.94 1.72 9.49
N ASP A 141 -13.88 0.84 9.17
CA ASP A 141 -13.59 -0.44 8.52
C ASP A 141 -12.77 -0.22 7.24
N PHE A 142 -11.83 -1.13 6.97
CA PHE A 142 -10.95 -1.02 5.82
C PHE A 142 -11.72 -1.21 4.51
N SER A 143 -11.42 -0.38 3.52
CA SER A 143 -12.00 -0.52 2.18
C SER A 143 -11.53 -1.82 1.52
N ILE A 144 -12.45 -2.50 0.86
CA ILE A 144 -12.15 -3.70 0.07
C ILE A 144 -12.04 -3.30 -1.40
N ALA A 145 -10.78 -3.21 -1.87
CA ALA A 145 -10.46 -2.90 -3.27
C ALA A 145 -10.04 -4.18 -4.03
N ILE A 146 -10.86 -5.20 -3.93
CA ILE A 146 -10.67 -6.52 -4.57
C ILE A 146 -11.68 -6.64 -5.72
N SER A 147 -11.21 -6.91 -6.94
CA SER A 147 -12.06 -7.07 -8.14
C SER A 147 -13.15 -8.11 -7.91
N GLN A 148 -14.29 -7.93 -8.59
CA GLN A 148 -15.37 -8.93 -8.57
C GLN A 148 -14.94 -10.27 -9.18
N ASP A 149 -14.00 -10.24 -10.12
CA ASP A 149 -13.49 -11.44 -10.82
C ASP A 149 -12.34 -12.13 -10.08
N SER A 150 -11.99 -11.66 -8.87
CA SER A 150 -10.89 -12.24 -8.08
C SER A 150 -11.23 -13.65 -7.59
N LEU A 151 -10.24 -14.55 -7.65
CA LEU A 151 -10.41 -15.96 -7.27
C LEU A 151 -10.81 -16.12 -5.79
N CYS A 152 -10.33 -15.25 -4.91
CA CYS A 152 -10.68 -15.30 -3.49
C CYS A 152 -12.18 -15.13 -3.22
N ARG A 153 -12.94 -14.52 -4.15
CA ARG A 153 -14.39 -14.38 -4.00
C ARG A 153 -15.16 -15.70 -4.23
N GLN A 154 -14.52 -16.70 -4.80
CA GLN A 154 -15.07 -18.05 -4.93
C GLN A 154 -14.92 -18.88 -3.65
N ASP A 155 -14.13 -18.41 -2.70
CA ASP A 155 -14.01 -19.02 -1.39
C ASP A 155 -15.24 -18.66 -0.53
N PHE A 156 -15.99 -19.65 -0.08
CA PHE A 156 -17.22 -19.45 0.72
C PHE A 156 -17.00 -18.62 1.99
N ARG A 157 -15.76 -18.56 2.50
CA ARG A 157 -15.39 -17.77 3.66
C ARG A 157 -15.38 -16.28 3.39
N PHE A 158 -15.22 -15.86 2.11
CA PHE A 158 -15.01 -14.46 1.73
C PHE A 158 -16.16 -13.55 2.18
N ASP A 159 -17.40 -13.98 2.02
CA ASP A 159 -18.57 -13.13 2.33
C ASP A 159 -18.70 -12.86 3.83
N PHE A 160 -18.28 -13.78 4.68
CA PHE A 160 -18.35 -13.69 6.13
C PHE A 160 -17.06 -13.20 6.78
N ALA A 161 -16.01 -13.04 6.02
CA ALA A 161 -14.68 -12.68 6.51
C ALA A 161 -14.59 -11.20 6.91
N SER A 162 -13.75 -10.91 7.90
CA SER A 162 -13.31 -9.55 8.20
C SER A 162 -12.56 -8.93 7.00
N SER A 163 -12.38 -7.62 6.99
CA SER A 163 -11.56 -6.96 5.96
C SER A 163 -10.14 -7.52 5.89
N VAL A 164 -9.54 -7.81 7.04
CA VAL A 164 -8.21 -8.43 7.15
C VAL A 164 -8.21 -9.82 6.49
N ASP A 165 -9.19 -10.66 6.84
CA ASP A 165 -9.24 -12.01 6.32
C ASP A 165 -9.57 -12.05 4.82
N LYS A 166 -10.37 -11.10 4.31
CA LYS A 166 -10.57 -10.92 2.86
C LYS A 166 -9.26 -10.64 2.13
N TYR A 167 -8.38 -9.79 2.68
CA TYR A 167 -7.07 -9.55 2.11
C TYR A 167 -6.11 -10.74 2.24
N ARG A 168 -6.20 -11.52 3.32
CA ARG A 168 -5.46 -12.77 3.47
C ARG A 168 -5.91 -13.82 2.43
N LEU A 169 -7.22 -13.99 2.24
CA LEU A 169 -7.77 -14.84 1.17
C LEU A 169 -7.29 -14.36 -0.22
N TYR A 170 -7.27 -13.05 -0.44
CA TYR A 170 -6.76 -12.48 -1.68
C TYR A 170 -5.29 -12.83 -1.93
N TYR A 171 -4.46 -12.83 -0.88
CA TYR A 171 -3.07 -13.28 -1.00
C TYR A 171 -2.95 -14.75 -1.35
N ILE A 172 -3.79 -15.60 -0.75
CA ILE A 172 -3.77 -17.05 -0.92
C ILE A 172 -4.20 -17.46 -2.31
N HIS A 173 -5.27 -16.87 -2.83
CA HIS A 173 -5.85 -17.27 -4.10
C HIS A 173 -5.28 -16.50 -5.28
N ASP A 174 -5.21 -15.16 -5.17
CA ASP A 174 -4.91 -14.29 -6.32
C ASP A 174 -3.44 -13.88 -6.41
N LYS A 175 -2.68 -13.92 -5.29
CA LYS A 175 -1.28 -13.51 -5.26
C LYS A 175 -0.30 -14.69 -5.16
N LYS A 176 -0.79 -15.91 -5.01
CA LYS A 176 -0.02 -17.16 -4.86
C LYS A 176 1.11 -17.31 -5.89
N ALA A 177 0.86 -16.93 -7.14
CA ALA A 177 1.82 -17.08 -8.23
C ALA A 177 3.13 -16.30 -8.01
N PHE A 178 3.07 -15.18 -7.30
CA PHE A 178 4.25 -14.33 -7.08
C PHE A 178 4.53 -13.97 -5.61
N ALA A 179 3.64 -14.29 -4.68
CA ALA A 179 3.84 -13.98 -3.27
C ALA A 179 5.01 -14.80 -2.69
N LYS A 180 6.14 -14.13 -2.50
CA LYS A 180 7.40 -14.71 -1.96
C LYS A 180 7.93 -13.80 -0.86
N TRP A 181 8.55 -14.43 0.14
CA TRP A 181 9.23 -13.79 1.28
C TRP A 181 10.65 -14.34 1.35
N ASN A 182 11.51 -13.93 0.41
CA ASN A 182 12.90 -14.41 0.28
C ASN A 182 13.92 -13.40 0.83
N LYS A 183 13.44 -12.23 1.33
CA LYS A 183 14.28 -11.09 1.68
C LYS A 183 14.11 -10.68 3.15
N GLY A 184 14.66 -11.49 4.06
CA GLY A 184 14.78 -11.10 5.47
C GLY A 184 13.53 -11.29 6.35
N ARG A 185 12.39 -11.71 5.78
CA ARG A 185 11.18 -12.05 6.53
C ARG A 185 10.64 -13.41 6.09
N PRO A 186 10.18 -14.26 7.04
CA PRO A 186 9.42 -15.46 6.68
C PRO A 186 8.02 -15.09 6.19
N ALA A 187 7.41 -15.99 5.43
CA ALA A 187 5.98 -15.87 5.12
C ALA A 187 5.16 -15.91 6.42
N PRO A 188 4.07 -15.13 6.53
CA PRO A 188 3.22 -15.15 7.72
C PRO A 188 2.64 -16.54 7.98
N GLU A 189 2.41 -16.89 9.25
CA GLU A 189 1.87 -18.21 9.65
C GLU A 189 0.55 -18.53 8.96
N TRP A 190 -0.38 -17.55 8.89
CA TRP A 190 -1.65 -17.75 8.20
C TRP A 190 -1.49 -18.12 6.72
N TYR A 191 -0.42 -17.64 6.06
CA TYR A 191 -0.11 -17.99 4.66
C TYR A 191 0.56 -19.36 4.55
N GLN A 192 1.39 -19.74 5.52
CA GLN A 192 2.05 -21.05 5.56
C GLN A 192 1.05 -22.16 5.84
N ASN A 193 0.19 -21.97 6.86
CA ASN A 193 -0.78 -22.97 7.31
C ASN A 193 -1.81 -23.34 6.24
N MET A 194 -2.18 -22.39 5.37
CA MET A 194 -3.13 -22.66 4.29
C MET A 194 -2.52 -23.39 3.08
N LYS A 195 -1.19 -23.45 2.97
CA LYS A 195 -0.52 -24.29 1.96
C LYS A 195 -0.50 -25.77 2.31
N VAL A 196 -0.69 -26.11 3.58
CA VAL A 196 -0.63 -27.50 4.07
C VAL A 196 -1.96 -28.23 3.93
N GLY A 197 -3.06 -27.52 3.68
CA GLY A 197 -4.41 -28.07 3.54
C GLY A 197 -5.01 -28.03 2.11
N ALA A 198 -4.16 -27.84 1.09
CA ALA A 198 -4.61 -27.77 -0.32
C ALA A 198 -4.02 -28.93 -1.13
#